data_e56df8dc8b7fc839bb70cc69d4012755
#
_entry.id   e56df8dc8b7fc839bb70cc69d4012755
#
_cell.length_a   1.000
_cell.length_b   1.000
_cell.length_c   1.000
_cell.angle_alpha   90.00
_cell.angle_beta   90.00
_cell.angle_gamma   90.00
#
_symmetry.space_group_name_H-M   'P 1'
#
loop_
_entity.id
_entity.type
_entity.pdbx_description
1 polymer ?
#
loop_
_entity_poly.entity_id
_entity_poly.type
_entity_poly.pdbx_seq_one_letter_code
_entity_poly.pdbx_strand_id
1 'polypeptide(L)'
;MKCLIIDVVSPAIAEELGKYMDVTTCEQLPPSKDELKAGIGDVDVLIMRVDPKIDKEVLDAAKNLKVIGVCSVGLNHIDTKYAEEKGVKVFNAPGLNGNAVAELTICKMLELSRHTIPAHRDVTVNEKWDKYAFVGRELRGKTLGVLGFGRIGQRVGEIARVFGMKVVAYDPYLPAEVFT
;
A
#
# COMPACT_ATOMS: atom_id res chain seq x y z
N MET A 1 -0.85 -8.62 -27.89
CA MET A 1 -1.51 -7.94 -26.77
C MET A 1 -0.58 -6.82 -26.33
N LYS A 2 -1.13 -5.64 -26.03
CA LYS A 2 -0.39 -4.47 -25.56
C LYS A 2 -0.64 -4.27 -24.07
N CYS A 3 0.43 -4.16 -23.31
CA CYS A 3 0.40 -3.84 -21.87
C CYS A 3 0.97 -2.45 -21.63
N LEU A 4 0.25 -1.64 -20.86
CA LEU A 4 0.70 -0.32 -20.44
C LEU A 4 0.92 -0.31 -18.93
N ILE A 5 2.12 0.07 -18.49
CA ILE A 5 2.46 0.28 -17.09
C ILE A 5 2.44 1.79 -16.81
N ILE A 6 1.62 2.21 -15.85
CA ILE A 6 1.38 3.63 -15.55
C ILE A 6 1.80 4.05 -14.14
N ASP A 7 2.50 3.21 -13.42
CA ASP A 7 2.95 3.52 -12.05
C ASP A 7 4.32 2.90 -11.78
N VAL A 8 4.97 3.33 -10.71
CA VAL A 8 6.24 2.76 -10.26
C VAL A 8 5.99 1.37 -9.68
N VAL A 9 6.34 0.35 -10.43
CA VAL A 9 6.23 -1.06 -10.05
C VAL A 9 7.60 -1.75 -10.13
N SER A 10 7.70 -2.98 -9.62
CA SER A 10 8.94 -3.75 -9.75
C SER A 10 9.29 -3.97 -11.23
N PRO A 11 10.55 -3.77 -11.65
CA PRO A 11 10.99 -4.06 -13.02
C PRO A 11 10.72 -5.50 -13.46
N ALA A 12 10.72 -6.45 -12.52
CA ALA A 12 10.41 -7.86 -12.79
C ALA A 12 9.00 -8.06 -13.38
N ILE A 13 8.06 -7.12 -13.15
CA ILE A 13 6.72 -7.20 -13.76
C ILE A 13 6.82 -6.97 -15.29
N ALA A 14 7.56 -5.96 -15.71
CA ALA A 14 7.76 -5.68 -17.13
C ALA A 14 8.53 -6.80 -17.82
N GLU A 15 9.56 -7.34 -17.17
CA GLU A 15 10.34 -8.46 -17.68
C GLU A 15 9.48 -9.73 -17.85
N GLU A 16 8.67 -10.06 -16.85
CA GLU A 16 7.82 -11.25 -16.90
C GLU A 16 6.70 -11.11 -17.93
N LEU A 17 6.00 -9.97 -17.95
CA LEU A 17 4.93 -9.71 -18.92
C LEU A 17 5.46 -9.59 -20.34
N GLY A 18 6.69 -9.08 -20.53
CA GLY A 18 7.35 -8.96 -21.84
C GLY A 18 7.59 -10.30 -22.55
N LYS A 19 7.55 -11.43 -21.84
CA LYS A 19 7.60 -12.78 -22.43
C LYS A 19 6.32 -13.15 -23.20
N TYR A 20 5.21 -12.46 -22.91
CA TYR A 20 3.88 -12.84 -23.42
C TYR A 20 3.21 -11.73 -24.23
N MET A 21 3.64 -10.47 -24.05
CA MET A 21 2.99 -9.31 -24.66
C MET A 21 3.96 -8.15 -24.87
N ASP A 22 3.55 -7.18 -25.67
CA ASP A 22 4.28 -5.94 -25.88
C ASP A 22 4.04 -5.00 -24.69
N VAL A 23 5.09 -4.72 -23.90
CA VAL A 23 5.00 -3.93 -22.66
C VAL A 23 5.61 -2.56 -22.87
N THR A 24 4.81 -1.54 -22.60
CA THR A 24 5.22 -0.13 -22.61
C THR A 24 5.03 0.48 -21.23
N THR A 25 5.97 1.30 -20.79
CA THR A 25 5.85 2.10 -19.56
C THR A 25 5.70 3.57 -19.94
N CYS A 26 4.83 4.31 -19.27
CA CYS A 26 4.70 5.74 -19.48
C CYS A 26 6.00 6.46 -19.12
N GLU A 27 6.34 7.52 -19.86
CA GLU A 27 7.51 8.36 -19.57
C GLU A 27 7.38 9.06 -18.23
N GLN A 28 6.19 9.59 -17.94
CA GLN A 28 5.84 10.18 -16.64
C GLN A 28 5.02 9.19 -15.82
N LEU A 29 5.42 8.95 -14.58
CA LEU A 29 4.76 8.03 -13.65
C LEU A 29 4.35 8.72 -12.35
N PRO A 30 3.07 8.72 -11.98
CA PRO A 30 1.94 8.35 -12.82
C PRO A 30 1.62 9.43 -13.87
N PRO A 31 1.01 9.09 -15.01
CA PRO A 31 0.53 10.07 -15.97
C PRO A 31 -0.68 10.82 -15.40
N SER A 32 -0.99 11.99 -15.95
CA SER A 32 -2.27 12.64 -15.70
C SER A 32 -3.44 11.82 -16.29
N LYS A 33 -4.66 12.06 -15.81
CA LYS A 33 -5.85 11.38 -16.33
C LYS A 33 -6.05 11.61 -17.84
N ASP A 34 -5.76 12.82 -18.32
CA ASP A 34 -5.94 13.16 -19.73
C ASP A 34 -4.88 12.50 -20.62
N GLU A 35 -3.63 12.42 -20.17
CA GLU A 35 -2.57 11.66 -20.86
C GLU A 35 -2.92 10.18 -20.93
N LEU A 36 -3.42 9.61 -19.84
CA LEU A 36 -3.86 8.21 -19.82
C LEU A 36 -5.00 7.99 -20.82
N LYS A 37 -6.04 8.86 -20.83
CA LYS A 37 -7.14 8.76 -21.77
C LYS A 37 -6.69 8.83 -23.24
N ALA A 38 -5.69 9.65 -23.53
CA ALA A 38 -5.12 9.77 -24.88
C ALA A 38 -4.36 8.52 -25.34
N GLY A 39 -3.73 7.80 -24.41
CA GLY A 39 -2.86 6.65 -24.72
C GLY A 39 -3.48 5.25 -24.50
N ILE A 40 -4.64 5.14 -23.83
CA ILE A 40 -5.17 3.84 -23.39
C ILE A 40 -6.02 3.11 -24.46
N GLY A 41 -6.36 3.77 -25.57
CA GLY A 41 -7.38 3.29 -26.52
C GLY A 41 -7.12 1.91 -27.13
N ASP A 42 -5.88 1.55 -27.37
CA ASP A 42 -5.46 0.28 -27.99
C ASP A 42 -4.76 -0.69 -27.01
N VAL A 43 -4.80 -0.38 -25.71
CA VAL A 43 -4.20 -1.17 -24.62
C VAL A 43 -5.11 -2.33 -24.24
N ASP A 44 -4.56 -3.54 -24.16
CA ASP A 44 -5.29 -4.74 -23.70
C ASP A 44 -5.17 -4.94 -22.17
N VAL A 45 -4.01 -4.60 -21.59
CA VAL A 45 -3.68 -4.81 -20.18
C VAL A 45 -3.11 -3.53 -19.58
N LEU A 46 -3.70 -3.09 -18.47
CA LEU A 46 -3.21 -1.94 -17.69
C LEU A 46 -2.59 -2.43 -16.38
N ILE A 47 -1.36 -2.00 -16.08
CA ILE A 47 -0.70 -2.25 -14.78
C ILE A 47 -0.53 -0.94 -14.05
N MET A 48 -1.00 -0.88 -12.79
CA MET A 48 -0.96 0.33 -11.98
C MET A 48 -0.86 0.02 -10.47
N ARG A 49 -0.74 1.06 -9.66
CA ARG A 49 -0.88 0.96 -8.19
C ARG A 49 -2.10 1.73 -7.69
N VAL A 50 -2.06 3.05 -7.73
CA VAL A 50 -3.11 3.91 -7.15
C VAL A 50 -3.56 5.01 -8.08
N ASP A 51 -2.64 5.69 -8.75
CA ASP A 51 -2.93 6.86 -9.57
C ASP A 51 -2.66 6.61 -11.08
N PRO A 52 -3.41 7.29 -11.94
CA PRO A 52 -4.59 8.11 -11.70
C PRO A 52 -5.84 7.26 -11.44
N LYS A 53 -6.92 7.88 -10.95
CA LYS A 53 -8.20 7.20 -10.75
C LYS A 53 -8.75 6.67 -12.08
N ILE A 54 -9.16 5.41 -12.08
CA ILE A 54 -9.78 4.73 -13.23
C ILE A 54 -11.30 4.78 -13.07
N ASP A 55 -11.87 5.85 -13.54
CA ASP A 55 -13.31 6.09 -13.55
C ASP A 55 -13.94 5.78 -14.92
N LYS A 56 -15.24 6.11 -15.07
CA LYS A 56 -15.99 5.87 -16.30
C LYS A 56 -15.35 6.50 -17.53
N GLU A 57 -14.81 7.72 -17.41
CA GLU A 57 -14.22 8.41 -18.57
C GLU A 57 -12.96 7.69 -19.06
N VAL A 58 -12.11 7.20 -18.16
CA VAL A 58 -10.92 6.43 -18.52
C VAL A 58 -11.33 5.08 -19.12
N LEU A 59 -12.30 4.40 -18.51
CA LEU A 59 -12.80 3.11 -19.00
C LEU A 59 -13.51 3.26 -20.37
N ASP A 60 -14.14 4.39 -20.65
CA ASP A 60 -14.75 4.66 -21.96
C ASP A 60 -13.72 4.94 -23.06
N ALA A 61 -12.58 5.55 -22.69
CA ALA A 61 -11.45 5.73 -23.59
C ALA A 61 -10.72 4.41 -23.91
N ALA A 62 -10.74 3.45 -22.98
CA ALA A 62 -10.02 2.18 -23.05
C ALA A 62 -10.77 1.11 -23.86
N LYS A 63 -10.84 1.28 -25.18
CA LYS A 63 -11.70 0.47 -26.07
C LYS A 63 -11.32 -1.02 -26.15
N ASN A 64 -10.04 -1.33 -25.99
CA ASN A 64 -9.51 -2.69 -26.11
C ASN A 64 -9.18 -3.33 -24.76
N LEU A 65 -9.35 -2.61 -23.65
CA LEU A 65 -8.93 -3.04 -22.32
C LEU A 65 -9.70 -4.30 -21.86
N LYS A 66 -8.95 -5.30 -21.43
CA LYS A 66 -9.45 -6.60 -20.95
C LYS A 66 -9.14 -6.83 -19.50
N VAL A 67 -7.98 -6.31 -19.04
CA VAL A 67 -7.46 -6.59 -17.71
C VAL A 67 -6.83 -5.33 -17.10
N ILE A 68 -7.12 -5.10 -15.81
CA ILE A 68 -6.39 -4.16 -14.98
C ILE A 68 -5.71 -4.95 -13.86
N GLY A 69 -4.38 -4.92 -13.82
CA GLY A 69 -3.56 -5.47 -12.75
C GLY A 69 -3.16 -4.37 -11.78
N VAL A 70 -3.61 -4.48 -10.53
CA VAL A 70 -3.40 -3.46 -9.48
C VAL A 70 -2.35 -3.96 -8.50
N CYS A 71 -1.17 -3.37 -8.51
CA CYS A 71 -0.07 -3.68 -7.59
C CYS A 71 -0.28 -3.05 -6.20
N SER A 72 -1.51 -3.09 -5.71
CA SER A 72 -1.91 -2.64 -4.35
C SER A 72 -3.04 -3.50 -3.81
N VAL A 73 -3.42 -3.28 -2.55
CA VAL A 73 -4.51 -4.04 -1.91
C VAL A 73 -5.87 -3.42 -2.20
N GLY A 74 -5.98 -2.09 -2.07
CA GLY A 74 -7.24 -1.36 -2.23
C GLY A 74 -7.61 -1.15 -3.70
N LEU A 75 -8.91 -1.12 -3.99
CA LEU A 75 -9.47 -0.88 -5.32
C LEU A 75 -10.37 0.37 -5.37
N ASN A 76 -10.38 1.19 -4.33
CA ASN A 76 -11.23 2.38 -4.20
C ASN A 76 -10.96 3.48 -5.24
N HIS A 77 -9.84 3.39 -5.96
CA HIS A 77 -9.46 4.27 -7.06
C HIS A 77 -9.92 3.76 -8.43
N ILE A 78 -10.59 2.61 -8.49
CA ILE A 78 -11.13 2.01 -9.73
C ILE A 78 -12.64 1.86 -9.60
N ASP A 79 -13.40 2.28 -10.60
CA ASP A 79 -14.81 1.94 -10.72
C ASP A 79 -14.95 0.48 -11.18
N THR A 80 -14.78 -0.43 -10.22
CA THR A 80 -14.78 -1.88 -10.47
C THR A 80 -16.11 -2.38 -11.02
N LYS A 81 -17.23 -1.74 -10.62
CA LYS A 81 -18.55 -2.10 -11.13
C LYS A 81 -18.68 -1.76 -12.61
N TYR A 82 -18.26 -0.56 -12.99
CA TYR A 82 -18.31 -0.16 -14.39
C TYR A 82 -17.30 -0.92 -15.26
N ALA A 83 -16.12 -1.25 -14.70
CA ALA A 83 -15.16 -2.13 -15.37
C ALA A 83 -15.76 -3.51 -15.67
N GLU A 84 -16.48 -4.10 -14.73
CA GLU A 84 -17.18 -5.38 -14.91
C GLU A 84 -18.27 -5.29 -15.98
N GLU A 85 -19.09 -4.22 -15.98
CA GLU A 85 -20.11 -3.95 -17.02
C GLU A 85 -19.50 -3.87 -18.43
N LYS A 86 -18.25 -3.39 -18.53
CA LYS A 86 -17.49 -3.34 -19.80
C LYS A 86 -16.70 -4.64 -20.11
N GLY A 87 -16.79 -5.66 -19.26
CA GLY A 87 -16.08 -6.93 -19.43
C GLY A 87 -14.59 -6.86 -19.06
N VAL A 88 -14.15 -5.80 -18.37
CA VAL A 88 -12.77 -5.62 -17.92
C VAL A 88 -12.58 -6.32 -16.57
N LYS A 89 -11.63 -7.26 -16.49
CA LYS A 89 -11.29 -7.96 -15.26
C LYS A 89 -10.28 -7.15 -14.44
N VAL A 90 -10.55 -7.00 -13.13
CA VAL A 90 -9.66 -6.28 -12.21
C VAL A 90 -9.05 -7.27 -11.23
N PHE A 91 -7.73 -7.31 -11.16
CA PHE A 91 -6.97 -8.13 -10.20
C PHE A 91 -6.16 -7.21 -9.30
N ASN A 92 -6.11 -7.53 -8.02
CA ASN A 92 -5.28 -6.82 -7.04
C ASN A 92 -4.34 -7.78 -6.30
N ALA A 93 -3.50 -7.25 -5.41
CA ALA A 93 -2.50 -7.99 -4.65
C ALA A 93 -2.84 -8.05 -3.15
N PRO A 94 -3.89 -8.80 -2.73
CA PRO A 94 -4.36 -8.78 -1.35
C PRO A 94 -3.32 -9.40 -0.40
N GLY A 95 -3.00 -8.68 0.68
CA GLY A 95 -2.18 -9.18 1.80
C GLY A 95 -0.66 -9.18 1.58
N LEU A 96 -0.15 -8.83 0.40
CA LEU A 96 1.30 -8.88 0.12
C LEU A 96 2.09 -7.81 0.89
N ASN A 97 1.49 -6.70 1.26
CA ASN A 97 2.14 -5.60 2.00
C ASN A 97 1.92 -5.68 3.53
N GLY A 98 1.25 -6.72 4.04
CA GLY A 98 0.87 -6.79 5.45
C GLY A 98 2.04 -6.71 6.42
N ASN A 99 3.15 -7.36 6.10
CA ASN A 99 4.36 -7.29 6.93
C ASN A 99 5.00 -5.89 6.92
N ALA A 100 5.11 -5.28 5.74
CA ALA A 100 5.67 -3.93 5.60
C ALA A 100 4.85 -2.88 6.39
N VAL A 101 3.52 -2.98 6.37
CA VAL A 101 2.64 -2.11 7.16
C VAL A 101 2.82 -2.36 8.66
N ALA A 102 2.96 -3.62 9.09
CA ALA A 102 3.20 -3.95 10.49
C ALA A 102 4.54 -3.38 10.97
N GLU A 103 5.60 -3.55 10.21
CA GLU A 103 6.94 -2.99 10.52
C GLU A 103 6.90 -1.46 10.64
N LEU A 104 6.25 -0.78 9.69
CA LEU A 104 6.07 0.67 9.75
C LEU A 104 5.26 1.09 10.98
N THR A 105 4.24 0.32 11.36
CA THR A 105 3.45 0.59 12.57
C THR A 105 4.32 0.54 13.81
N ILE A 106 5.13 -0.50 13.97
CA ILE A 106 6.08 -0.62 15.09
C ILE A 106 7.12 0.51 15.07
N CYS A 107 7.64 0.85 13.89
CA CYS A 107 8.54 2.00 13.72
C CYS A 107 7.89 3.28 14.27
N LYS A 108 6.65 3.58 13.89
CA LYS A 108 5.92 4.76 14.37
C LYS A 108 5.66 4.72 15.88
N MET A 109 5.38 3.57 16.45
CA MET A 109 5.25 3.42 17.90
C MET A 109 6.57 3.74 18.62
N LEU A 110 7.71 3.30 18.10
CA LEU A 110 9.04 3.60 18.64
C LEU A 110 9.38 5.09 18.47
N GLU A 111 9.15 5.67 17.31
CA GLU A 111 9.36 7.10 17.05
C GLU A 111 8.60 7.97 18.04
N LEU A 112 7.33 7.68 18.27
CA LEU A 112 6.49 8.43 19.21
C LEU A 112 6.94 8.24 20.66
N SER A 113 7.25 7.01 21.06
CA SER A 113 7.62 6.70 22.46
C SER A 113 9.02 7.18 22.83
N ARG A 114 9.93 7.35 21.86
CA ARG A 114 11.33 7.73 22.05
C ARG A 114 11.68 9.12 21.52
N HIS A 115 10.69 9.84 20.95
CA HIS A 115 10.87 11.19 20.39
C HIS A 115 11.99 11.30 19.34
N THR A 116 12.19 10.24 18.53
CA THR A 116 13.35 10.15 17.63
C THR A 116 13.34 11.23 16.55
N ILE A 117 12.17 11.58 16.00
CA ILE A 117 12.05 12.61 14.96
C ILE A 117 12.41 14.01 15.49
N PRO A 118 11.82 14.52 16.58
CA PRO A 118 12.21 15.83 17.12
C PRO A 118 13.65 15.84 17.63
N ALA A 119 14.15 14.75 18.23
CA ALA A 119 15.54 14.64 18.65
C ALA A 119 16.51 14.72 17.46
N HIS A 120 16.21 14.00 16.36
CA HIS A 120 16.99 14.06 15.14
C HIS A 120 17.03 15.49 14.56
N ARG A 121 15.87 16.15 14.49
CA ARG A 121 15.79 17.54 14.00
C ARG A 121 16.60 18.50 14.87
N ASP A 122 16.58 18.34 16.18
CA ASP A 122 17.34 19.20 17.09
C ASP A 122 18.85 19.08 16.82
N VAL A 123 19.35 17.87 16.63
CA VAL A 123 20.78 17.64 16.36
C VAL A 123 21.17 18.11 14.96
N THR A 124 20.38 17.78 13.93
CA THR A 124 20.80 17.97 12.52
C THR A 124 20.43 19.32 11.93
N VAL A 125 19.39 19.97 12.44
CA VAL A 125 18.89 21.24 11.91
C VAL A 125 19.12 22.40 12.88
N ASN A 126 18.83 22.18 14.16
CA ASN A 126 18.92 23.21 15.18
C ASN A 126 20.31 23.27 15.82
N GLU A 127 21.22 22.34 15.50
CA GLU A 127 22.58 22.19 16.08
C GLU A 127 22.57 22.18 17.61
N LYS A 128 21.52 21.60 18.20
CA LYS A 128 21.32 21.52 19.65
C LYS A 128 21.53 20.10 20.15
N TRP A 129 22.17 19.99 21.31
CA TRP A 129 22.32 18.73 22.03
C TRP A 129 21.85 18.92 23.46
N ASP A 130 20.65 18.39 23.76
CA ASP A 130 20.11 18.31 25.11
C ASP A 130 19.67 16.87 25.41
N LYS A 131 20.46 16.16 26.21
CA LYS A 131 20.18 14.76 26.57
C LYS A 131 18.91 14.57 27.42
N TYR A 132 18.34 15.63 27.96
CA TYR A 132 17.14 15.60 28.81
C TYR A 132 15.87 16.04 28.08
N ALA A 133 15.99 16.73 26.95
CA ALA A 133 14.86 17.28 26.22
C ALA A 133 13.88 16.21 25.68
N PHE A 134 14.43 15.03 25.36
CA PHE A 134 13.67 13.95 24.69
C PHE A 134 13.68 12.66 25.49
N VAL A 135 13.37 12.76 26.80
CA VAL A 135 13.21 11.58 27.67
C VAL A 135 11.95 10.84 27.26
N GLY A 136 12.12 9.67 26.63
CA GLY A 136 11.04 8.83 26.16
C GLY A 136 10.67 7.71 27.15
N ARG A 137 9.85 6.78 26.67
CA ARG A 137 9.37 5.61 27.41
C ARG A 137 9.67 4.33 26.64
N GLU A 138 9.93 3.25 27.36
CA GLU A 138 10.04 1.91 26.77
C GLU A 138 8.65 1.34 26.45
N LEU A 139 8.56 0.52 25.42
CA LEU A 139 7.34 -0.22 25.09
C LEU A 139 7.14 -1.43 26.01
N ARG A 140 8.22 -2.00 26.54
CA ARG A 140 8.19 -3.15 27.44
C ARG A 140 7.23 -2.92 28.62
N GLY A 141 6.40 -3.92 28.89
CA GLY A 141 5.40 -3.88 29.95
C GLY A 141 4.16 -3.01 29.68
N LYS A 142 4.11 -2.30 28.54
CA LYS A 142 2.93 -1.54 28.12
C LYS A 142 1.90 -2.47 27.49
N THR A 143 0.65 -1.99 27.43
CA THR A 143 -0.43 -2.68 26.74
C THR A 143 -0.69 -2.03 25.39
N LEU A 144 -0.69 -2.82 24.32
CA LEU A 144 -1.11 -2.41 22.98
C LEU A 144 -2.56 -2.81 22.77
N GLY A 145 -3.42 -1.85 22.45
CA GLY A 145 -4.78 -2.09 21.96
C GLY A 145 -4.76 -2.14 20.43
N VAL A 146 -5.31 -3.21 19.85
CA VAL A 146 -5.41 -3.39 18.38
C VAL A 146 -6.89 -3.38 18.00
N LEU A 147 -7.31 -2.38 17.26
CA LEU A 147 -8.66 -2.29 16.68
C LEU A 147 -8.60 -2.77 15.22
N GLY A 148 -9.24 -3.91 14.95
CA GLY A 148 -9.07 -4.67 13.71
C GLY A 148 -7.91 -5.68 13.82
N PHE A 149 -8.25 -6.96 14.03
CA PHE A 149 -7.25 -8.03 14.25
C PHE A 149 -7.12 -8.96 13.05
N GLY A 150 -7.24 -8.39 11.83
CA GLY A 150 -6.91 -9.06 10.59
C GLY A 150 -5.40 -9.29 10.42
N ARG A 151 -4.96 -9.63 9.21
CA ARG A 151 -3.55 -9.98 8.90
C ARG A 151 -2.53 -8.96 9.44
N ILE A 152 -2.79 -7.66 9.28
CA ILE A 152 -1.89 -6.60 9.74
C ILE A 152 -1.92 -6.52 11.27
N GLY A 153 -3.11 -6.47 11.88
CA GLY A 153 -3.26 -6.37 13.33
C GLY A 153 -2.63 -7.55 14.08
N GLN A 154 -2.80 -8.77 13.57
CA GLN A 154 -2.15 -9.97 14.10
C GLN A 154 -0.62 -9.85 14.03
N ARG A 155 -0.07 -9.43 12.87
CA ARG A 155 1.37 -9.27 12.70
C ARG A 155 1.96 -8.18 13.61
N VAL A 156 1.27 -7.05 13.77
CA VAL A 156 1.64 -6.01 14.74
C VAL A 156 1.63 -6.56 16.16
N GLY A 157 0.60 -7.34 16.52
CA GLY A 157 0.48 -7.98 17.83
C GLY A 157 1.63 -8.95 18.12
N GLU A 158 2.01 -9.78 17.14
CA GLU A 158 3.15 -10.70 17.25
C GLU A 158 4.46 -9.94 17.55
N ILE A 159 4.75 -8.91 16.77
CA ILE A 159 5.97 -8.10 16.94
C ILE A 159 5.94 -7.38 18.29
N ALA A 160 4.80 -6.81 18.70
CA ALA A 160 4.66 -6.13 19.98
C ALA A 160 4.89 -7.06 21.17
N ARG A 161 4.48 -8.33 21.09
CA ARG A 161 4.78 -9.34 22.12
C ARG A 161 6.29 -9.58 22.27
N VAL A 162 7.06 -9.58 21.16
CA VAL A 162 8.53 -9.68 21.19
C VAL A 162 9.16 -8.49 21.92
N PHE A 163 8.55 -7.30 21.81
CA PHE A 163 8.95 -6.12 22.60
C PHE A 163 8.54 -6.20 24.10
N GLY A 164 7.94 -7.30 24.52
CA GLY A 164 7.48 -7.48 25.90
C GLY A 164 6.21 -6.69 26.26
N MET A 165 5.42 -6.35 25.26
CA MET A 165 4.10 -5.71 25.44
C MET A 165 3.02 -6.76 25.73
N LYS A 166 1.98 -6.33 26.47
CA LYS A 166 0.69 -7.04 26.48
C LYS A 166 -0.10 -6.59 25.26
N VAL A 167 -0.79 -7.54 24.59
CA VAL A 167 -1.64 -7.22 23.43
C VAL A 167 -3.08 -7.55 23.78
N VAL A 168 -3.95 -6.57 23.59
CA VAL A 168 -5.42 -6.75 23.63
C VAL A 168 -5.98 -6.34 22.28
N ALA A 169 -6.92 -7.10 21.74
CA ALA A 169 -7.43 -6.86 20.40
C ALA A 169 -8.94 -6.88 20.38
N TYR A 170 -9.53 -6.17 19.44
CA TYR A 170 -10.95 -6.18 19.13
C TYR A 170 -11.15 -6.26 17.61
N ASP A 171 -11.98 -7.21 17.19
CA ASP A 171 -12.43 -7.32 15.79
C ASP A 171 -13.82 -7.94 15.79
N PRO A 172 -14.85 -7.25 15.25
CA PRO A 172 -16.24 -7.75 15.28
C PRO A 172 -16.49 -8.90 14.28
N TYR A 173 -15.54 -9.16 13.37
CA TYR A 173 -15.70 -10.16 12.32
C TYR A 173 -14.89 -11.44 12.55
N LEU A 174 -14.06 -11.46 13.59
CA LEU A 174 -13.25 -12.63 13.92
C LEU A 174 -13.85 -13.41 15.09
N PRO A 175 -13.80 -14.75 15.03
CA PRO A 175 -14.26 -15.60 16.12
C PRO A 175 -13.32 -15.48 17.33
N ALA A 176 -13.84 -15.78 18.54
CA ALA A 176 -13.13 -15.59 19.81
C ALA A 176 -11.81 -16.38 19.89
N GLU A 177 -11.73 -17.52 19.22
CA GLU A 177 -10.57 -18.41 19.21
C GLU A 177 -9.31 -17.78 18.60
N VAL A 178 -9.47 -16.72 17.80
CA VAL A 178 -8.33 -15.99 17.20
C VAL A 178 -7.61 -15.13 18.22
N PHE A 179 -8.24 -14.83 19.36
CA PHE A 179 -7.69 -13.92 20.38
C PHE A 179 -6.97 -14.65 21.53
N THR A 180 -6.79 -15.96 21.44
CA THR A 180 -6.14 -16.79 22.46
C THR A 180 -4.63 -16.94 22.26
#